data_62e8c34633d8a4e91a610353f3a76eb8
#
_entry.id   62e8c34633d8a4e91a610353f3a76eb8
#
_cell.length_a   1.000
_cell.length_b   1.000
_cell.length_c   1.000
_cell.angle_alpha   90.00
_cell.angle_beta   90.00
_cell.angle_gamma   90.00
#
_symmetry.space_group_name_H-M   'P 1'
#
loop_
_entity.id
_entity.type
_entity.pdbx_description
1 polymer ?
#
loop_
_entity_poly.entity_id
_entity_poly.type
_entity_poly.pdbx_seq_one_letter_code
_entity_poly.pdbx_strand_id
1 'polypeptide(L)'
;ALEKGRKIEKFCMIPIGGAGPVHACSMMAKMNINKMISPSNAGVASAIGMIASPNAFELVQADMQNLDDLNFVKLKRKFNLLKKEGEKSLLKTGTKLNKINISNSLLMRYIGQGYEIEVPINNKCLNSNNIGKLLKLSIF
;
A
#
# COMPACT_ATOMS: atom_id res chain seq x y z
N ALA A 1 -11.09 -8.83 6.04
CA ALA A 1 -11.69 -10.01 5.36
C ALA A 1 -13.21 -9.82 5.21
N LEU A 2 -13.93 -9.49 6.26
CA LEU A 2 -15.39 -9.27 6.24
C LEU A 2 -15.79 -8.14 5.30
N GLU A 3 -15.11 -7.00 5.33
CA GLU A 3 -15.35 -5.86 4.42
C GLU A 3 -15.23 -6.21 2.93
N LYS A 4 -14.43 -7.23 2.62
CA LYS A 4 -14.26 -7.76 1.26
C LYS A 4 -15.15 -8.99 0.98
N GLY A 5 -16.16 -9.25 1.81
CA GLY A 5 -17.08 -10.39 1.66
C GLY A 5 -16.43 -11.78 1.75
N ARG A 6 -15.22 -11.87 2.32
CA ARG A 6 -14.50 -13.15 2.42
C ARG A 6 -14.83 -13.86 3.72
N LYS A 7 -15.10 -15.16 3.65
CA LYS A 7 -15.37 -16.01 4.81
C LYS A 7 -14.10 -16.27 5.60
N ILE A 8 -14.08 -15.84 6.87
CA ILE A 8 -12.90 -15.91 7.75
C ILE A 8 -12.50 -17.37 8.02
N GLU A 9 -13.44 -18.29 8.11
CA GLU A 9 -13.20 -19.71 8.41
C GLU A 9 -12.28 -20.40 7.38
N LYS A 10 -12.17 -19.81 6.18
CA LYS A 10 -11.31 -20.34 5.10
C LYS A 10 -9.86 -19.88 5.19
N PHE A 11 -9.54 -19.01 6.14
CA PHE A 11 -8.18 -18.49 6.30
C PHE A 11 -7.38 -19.33 7.30
N CYS A 12 -6.06 -19.20 7.21
CA CYS A 12 -5.13 -19.67 8.22
C CYS A 12 -4.74 -18.49 9.12
N MET A 13 -4.71 -18.70 10.44
CA MET A 13 -4.25 -17.71 11.40
C MET A 13 -2.73 -17.81 11.57
N ILE A 14 -2.05 -16.67 11.54
CA ILE A 14 -0.62 -16.59 11.86
C ILE A 14 -0.50 -15.61 13.04
N PRO A 15 -0.40 -16.12 14.27
CA PRO A 15 -0.23 -15.28 15.45
C PRO A 15 1.22 -14.79 15.53
N ILE A 16 1.39 -13.47 15.66
CA ILE A 16 2.69 -12.82 15.83
C ILE A 16 2.64 -11.81 16.96
N GLY A 17 3.81 -11.47 17.51
CA GLY A 17 3.95 -10.58 18.66
C GLY A 17 3.99 -11.34 19.98
N GLY A 18 4.47 -10.69 21.05
CA GLY A 18 4.75 -11.33 22.33
C GLY A 18 3.55 -12.09 22.94
N ALA A 19 2.34 -11.51 22.89
CA ALA A 19 1.13 -12.13 23.42
C ALA A 19 0.25 -12.82 22.36
N GLY A 20 0.54 -12.62 21.07
CA GLY A 20 -0.26 -13.17 19.97
C GLY A 20 -0.48 -14.68 20.05
N PRO A 21 0.57 -15.49 20.19
CA PRO A 21 0.44 -16.95 20.28
C PRO A 21 -0.37 -17.44 21.47
N VAL A 22 -0.32 -16.72 22.59
CA VAL A 22 -1.04 -17.09 23.83
C VAL A 22 -2.56 -17.03 23.65
N HIS A 23 -3.04 -16.06 22.90
CA HIS A 23 -4.48 -15.87 22.67
C HIS A 23 -5.02 -16.52 21.40
N ALA A 24 -4.12 -17.04 20.57
CA ALA A 24 -4.46 -17.53 19.24
C ALA A 24 -5.51 -18.64 19.24
N CYS A 25 -5.37 -19.62 20.12
CA CYS A 25 -6.33 -20.76 20.21
C CYS A 25 -7.74 -20.27 20.55
N SER A 26 -7.87 -19.37 21.53
CA SER A 26 -9.17 -18.81 21.91
C SER A 26 -9.78 -17.97 20.78
N MET A 27 -8.97 -17.20 20.06
CA MET A 27 -9.45 -16.42 18.92
C MET A 27 -9.87 -17.32 17.76
N MET A 28 -9.13 -18.37 17.46
CA MET A 28 -9.48 -19.34 16.42
C MET A 28 -10.84 -19.98 16.69
N ALA A 29 -11.06 -20.43 17.92
CA ALA A 29 -12.34 -21.00 18.31
C ALA A 29 -13.51 -20.03 18.08
N LYS A 30 -13.35 -18.75 18.49
CA LYS A 30 -14.36 -17.71 18.30
C LYS A 30 -14.61 -17.35 16.83
N MET A 31 -13.59 -17.45 16.00
CA MET A 31 -13.66 -17.10 14.56
C MET A 31 -13.94 -18.34 13.68
N ASN A 32 -14.06 -19.52 14.26
CA ASN A 32 -14.23 -20.80 13.55
C ASN A 32 -13.12 -21.05 12.51
N ILE A 33 -11.87 -20.72 12.87
CA ILE A 33 -10.68 -20.95 12.04
C ILE A 33 -10.04 -22.26 12.46
N ASN A 34 -9.84 -23.19 11.50
CA ASN A 34 -9.36 -24.53 11.77
C ASN A 34 -7.85 -24.72 11.55
N LYS A 35 -7.16 -23.67 11.05
CA LYS A 35 -5.73 -23.76 10.71
C LYS A 35 -4.96 -22.62 11.33
N MET A 36 -3.81 -22.95 11.94
CA MET A 36 -2.87 -21.99 12.49
C MET A 36 -1.45 -22.37 12.10
N ILE A 37 -0.65 -21.38 11.79
CA ILE A 37 0.80 -21.52 11.63
C ILE A 37 1.45 -20.61 12.65
N SER A 38 2.17 -21.17 13.61
CA SER A 38 2.98 -20.42 14.56
C SER A 38 4.44 -20.50 14.14
N PRO A 39 5.04 -19.43 13.61
CA PRO A 39 6.46 -19.43 13.25
C PRO A 39 7.32 -19.53 14.52
N SER A 40 8.51 -20.12 14.40
CA SER A 40 9.45 -20.33 15.53
C SER A 40 9.78 -19.06 16.29
N ASN A 41 9.76 -17.92 15.61
CA ASN A 41 10.07 -16.62 16.20
C ASN A 41 8.83 -15.70 16.28
N ALA A 42 7.63 -16.27 16.48
CA ALA A 42 6.38 -15.54 16.50
C ALA A 42 6.39 -14.32 17.43
N GLY A 43 7.02 -14.43 18.62
CA GLY A 43 7.08 -13.36 19.59
C GLY A 43 7.88 -12.14 19.15
N VAL A 44 8.83 -12.30 18.26
CA VAL A 44 9.73 -11.24 17.77
C VAL A 44 9.62 -11.04 16.23
N ALA A 45 8.59 -11.59 15.62
CA ALA A 45 8.41 -11.57 14.17
C ALA A 45 8.41 -10.14 13.60
N SER A 46 7.86 -9.16 14.30
CA SER A 46 7.88 -7.75 13.89
C SER A 46 9.30 -7.18 13.81
N ALA A 47 10.15 -7.49 14.80
CA ALA A 47 11.54 -7.04 14.80
C ALA A 47 12.33 -7.69 13.64
N ILE A 48 12.12 -8.99 13.41
CA ILE A 48 12.73 -9.70 12.27
C ILE A 48 12.24 -9.09 10.95
N GLY A 49 10.94 -8.78 10.84
CA GLY A 49 10.37 -8.14 9.67
C GLY A 49 10.99 -6.76 9.41
N MET A 50 11.21 -5.96 10.44
CA MET A 50 11.87 -4.64 10.31
C MET A 50 13.30 -4.76 9.80
N ILE A 51 14.06 -5.73 10.30
CA ILE A 51 15.45 -5.95 9.87
C ILE A 51 15.52 -6.48 8.44
N ALA A 52 14.57 -7.34 8.06
CA ALA A 52 14.51 -7.95 6.74
C ALA A 52 13.88 -7.06 5.66
N SER A 53 13.14 -6.03 6.07
CA SER A 53 12.46 -5.13 5.14
C SER A 53 13.45 -4.23 4.41
N PRO A 54 13.26 -4.00 3.11
CA PRO A 54 14.06 -3.01 2.39
C PRO A 54 13.75 -1.60 2.90
N ASN A 55 14.73 -0.69 2.78
CA ASN A 55 14.49 0.72 3.05
C ASN A 55 13.43 1.24 2.07
N ALA A 56 12.35 1.78 2.59
CA ALA A 56 11.25 2.33 1.80
C ALA A 56 10.81 3.68 2.38
N PHE A 57 10.39 4.58 1.50
CA PHE A 57 9.76 5.84 1.87
C PHE A 57 8.46 5.97 1.10
N GLU A 58 7.42 6.32 1.80
CA GLU A 58 6.15 6.71 1.23
C GLU A 58 6.02 8.23 1.35
N LEU A 59 5.73 8.89 0.24
CA LEU A 59 5.52 10.32 0.17
C LEU A 59 4.12 10.59 -0.36
N VAL A 60 3.32 11.29 0.41
CA VAL A 60 1.94 11.62 0.08
C VAL A 60 1.79 13.14 -0.01
N GLN A 61 1.16 13.62 -1.07
CA GLN A 61 0.82 15.03 -1.24
C GLN A 61 -0.66 15.16 -1.57
N ALA A 62 -1.39 15.92 -0.79
CA ALA A 62 -2.79 16.22 -1.08
C ALA A 62 -2.92 17.10 -2.34
N ASP A 63 -3.86 16.74 -3.20
CA ASP A 63 -4.24 17.51 -4.38
C ASP A 63 -5.73 17.29 -4.68
N MET A 64 -6.58 18.06 -4.00
CA MET A 64 -8.03 17.91 -4.10
C MET A 64 -8.52 18.58 -5.39
N GLN A 65 -8.77 17.80 -6.42
CA GLN A 65 -9.27 18.24 -7.73
C GLN A 65 -10.32 17.23 -8.24
N ASN A 66 -11.27 17.71 -9.02
CA ASN A 66 -12.13 16.83 -9.79
C ASN A 66 -11.34 16.19 -10.93
N LEU A 67 -11.65 14.93 -11.24
CA LEU A 67 -10.96 14.22 -12.32
C LEU A 67 -11.13 14.88 -13.69
N ASP A 68 -12.28 15.51 -13.94
CA ASP A 68 -12.57 16.19 -15.20
C ASP A 68 -11.77 17.49 -15.39
N ASP A 69 -11.39 18.13 -14.27
CA ASP A 69 -10.60 19.38 -14.24
C ASP A 69 -9.10 19.13 -14.03
N LEU A 70 -8.69 17.87 -14.00
CA LEU A 70 -7.32 17.49 -13.63
C LEU A 70 -6.30 18.00 -14.64
N ASN A 71 -5.38 18.83 -14.18
CA ASN A 71 -4.25 19.30 -14.99
C ASN A 71 -3.09 18.30 -14.95
N PHE A 72 -2.94 17.50 -16.00
CA PHE A 72 -1.93 16.44 -16.09
C PHE A 72 -0.49 16.95 -16.06
N VAL A 73 -0.22 18.15 -16.60
CA VAL A 73 1.13 18.74 -16.55
C VAL A 73 1.51 19.06 -15.12
N LYS A 74 0.58 19.64 -14.36
CA LYS A 74 0.76 19.95 -12.94
C LYS A 74 0.91 18.68 -12.11
N LEU A 75 0.10 17.66 -12.38
CA LEU A 75 0.18 16.35 -11.73
C LEU A 75 1.54 15.70 -11.97
N LYS A 76 1.99 15.62 -13.20
CA LYS A 76 3.31 15.07 -13.56
C LYS A 76 4.45 15.82 -12.86
N ARG A 77 4.35 17.15 -12.76
CA ARG A 77 5.34 17.97 -12.05
C ARG A 77 5.38 17.59 -10.55
N LYS A 78 4.22 17.38 -9.91
CA LYS A 78 4.14 16.96 -8.51
C LYS A 78 4.78 15.58 -8.32
N PHE A 79 4.45 14.59 -9.14
CA PHE A 79 5.09 13.28 -9.06
C PHE A 79 6.61 13.35 -9.25
N ASN A 80 7.10 14.19 -10.15
CA ASN A 80 8.55 14.37 -10.33
C ASN A 80 9.23 15.02 -9.12
N LEU A 81 8.55 15.91 -8.41
CA LEU A 81 9.06 16.50 -7.16
C LEU A 81 9.12 15.45 -6.06
N LEU A 82 8.04 14.71 -5.82
CA LEU A 82 7.98 13.63 -4.83
C LEU A 82 9.03 12.54 -5.13
N LYS A 83 9.19 12.17 -6.41
CA LYS A 83 10.23 11.24 -6.84
C LYS A 83 11.63 11.71 -6.44
N LYS A 84 11.99 12.96 -6.73
CA LYS A 84 13.30 13.52 -6.38
C LYS A 84 13.52 13.55 -4.88
N GLU A 85 12.49 13.87 -4.11
CA GLU A 85 12.54 13.88 -2.65
C GLU A 85 12.74 12.46 -2.08
N GLY A 86 12.00 11.47 -2.57
CA GLY A 86 12.14 10.07 -2.20
C GLY A 86 13.52 9.50 -2.56
N GLU A 87 14.02 9.76 -3.77
CA GLU A 87 15.37 9.38 -4.19
C GLU A 87 16.43 9.98 -3.27
N LYS A 88 16.32 11.28 -2.94
CA LYS A 88 17.23 11.96 -2.02
C LYS A 88 17.22 11.33 -0.63
N SER A 89 16.04 10.95 -0.13
CA SER A 89 15.89 10.31 1.17
C SER A 89 16.51 8.91 1.21
N LEU A 90 16.28 8.10 0.16
CA LEU A 90 16.88 6.76 0.05
C LEU A 90 18.39 6.80 -0.14
N LEU A 91 18.92 7.78 -0.88
CA LEU A 91 20.37 7.94 -1.03
C LEU A 91 21.07 8.22 0.30
N LYS A 92 20.43 8.97 1.22
CA LYS A 92 20.96 9.22 2.55
C LYS A 92 21.09 7.95 3.41
N THR A 93 20.29 6.91 3.11
CA THR A 93 20.38 5.60 3.79
C THR A 93 21.43 4.66 3.17
N GLY A 94 22.20 5.13 2.17
CA GLY A 94 23.21 4.33 1.47
C GLY A 94 22.64 3.47 0.32
N THR A 95 21.38 3.61 -0.01
CA THR A 95 20.76 2.89 -1.13
C THR A 95 21.29 3.43 -2.47
N LYS A 96 21.69 2.56 -3.39
CA LYS A 96 22.16 2.96 -4.72
C LYS A 96 20.99 3.27 -5.65
N LEU A 97 21.12 4.30 -6.50
CA LEU A 97 20.07 4.73 -7.45
C LEU A 97 19.52 3.59 -8.32
N ASN A 98 20.38 2.70 -8.79
CA ASN A 98 19.99 1.57 -9.65
C ASN A 98 19.17 0.48 -8.92
N LYS A 99 19.05 0.58 -7.60
CA LYS A 99 18.24 -0.32 -6.76
C LYS A 99 16.92 0.31 -6.30
N ILE A 100 16.65 1.56 -6.67
CA ILE A 100 15.43 2.26 -6.28
C ILE A 100 14.30 1.87 -7.22
N ASN A 101 13.26 1.26 -6.68
CA ASN A 101 12.01 1.02 -7.38
C ASN A 101 10.98 2.07 -6.95
N ILE A 102 10.28 2.66 -7.91
CA ILE A 102 9.29 3.70 -7.67
C ILE A 102 7.94 3.22 -8.18
N SER A 103 6.95 3.20 -7.30
CA SER A 103 5.54 3.04 -7.63
C SER A 103 4.80 4.34 -7.38
N ASN A 104 3.87 4.67 -8.25
CA ASN A 104 3.02 5.85 -8.13
C ASN A 104 1.56 5.41 -8.04
N SER A 105 0.80 6.07 -7.18
CA SER A 105 -0.64 5.85 -7.06
C SER A 105 -1.36 7.18 -6.82
N LEU A 106 -2.66 7.20 -7.09
CA LEU A 106 -3.56 8.28 -6.70
C LEU A 106 -4.57 7.74 -5.70
N LEU A 107 -4.79 8.48 -4.63
CA LEU A 107 -5.92 8.24 -3.73
C LEU A 107 -7.13 8.97 -4.29
N MET A 108 -8.13 8.22 -4.72
CA MET A 108 -9.33 8.75 -5.40
C MET A 108 -10.59 8.30 -4.68
N ARG A 109 -11.63 9.11 -4.73
CA ARG A 109 -12.94 8.76 -4.19
C ARG A 109 -14.05 9.33 -5.06
N TYR A 110 -15.20 8.71 -5.01
CA TYR A 110 -16.41 9.32 -5.59
C TYR A 110 -16.89 10.47 -4.71
N ILE A 111 -17.56 11.44 -5.33
CA ILE A 111 -18.20 12.54 -4.58
C ILE A 111 -19.22 11.95 -3.60
N GLY A 112 -19.09 12.31 -2.32
CA GLY A 112 -19.92 11.75 -1.23
C GLY A 112 -19.38 10.48 -0.58
N GLN A 113 -18.30 9.87 -1.10
CA GLN A 113 -17.67 8.71 -0.47
C GLN A 113 -16.77 9.14 0.68
N GLY A 114 -16.81 8.40 1.80
CA GLY A 114 -16.07 8.72 3.02
C GLY A 114 -14.61 8.24 3.06
N TYR A 115 -14.19 7.41 2.09
CA TYR A 115 -12.83 6.85 2.03
C TYR A 115 -12.30 6.84 0.61
N GLU A 116 -10.99 6.95 0.47
CA GLU A 116 -10.30 6.90 -0.81
C GLU A 116 -9.99 5.45 -1.23
N ILE A 117 -9.89 5.26 -2.53
CA ILE A 117 -9.43 4.03 -3.18
C ILE A 117 -8.08 4.34 -3.81
N GLU A 118 -7.10 3.50 -3.52
CA GLU A 118 -5.78 3.60 -4.14
C GLU A 118 -5.82 3.08 -5.58
N VAL A 119 -5.49 3.96 -6.53
CA VAL A 119 -5.42 3.66 -7.96
C VAL A 119 -3.96 3.70 -8.41
N PRO A 120 -3.32 2.56 -8.69
CA PRO A 120 -1.93 2.52 -9.13
C PRO A 120 -1.80 3.14 -10.53
N ILE A 121 -0.74 3.93 -10.72
CA ILE A 121 -0.45 4.58 -11.99
C ILE A 121 0.84 4.03 -12.57
N ASN A 122 0.77 3.51 -13.79
CA ASN A 122 1.98 3.12 -14.51
C ASN A 122 2.72 4.38 -15.02
N ASN A 123 4.05 4.38 -14.92
CA ASN A 123 4.90 5.46 -15.43
C ASN A 123 4.67 5.75 -16.94
N LYS A 124 4.25 4.74 -17.73
CA LYS A 124 3.84 4.93 -19.13
C LYS A 124 2.58 5.80 -19.24
N CYS A 125 1.67 5.70 -18.28
CA CYS A 125 0.44 6.49 -18.24
C CYS A 125 0.72 7.97 -17.94
N LEU A 126 1.68 8.29 -17.08
CA LEU A 126 2.11 9.66 -16.78
C LEU A 126 2.71 10.39 -17.99
N ASN A 127 3.13 9.64 -19.02
CA ASN A 127 3.70 10.18 -20.25
C ASN A 127 2.68 10.29 -21.40
N SER A 128 1.50 9.69 -21.26
CA SER A 128 0.44 9.76 -22.27
C SER A 128 -0.55 10.88 -21.92
N ASN A 129 -0.95 11.66 -22.94
CA ASN A 129 -2.00 12.68 -22.79
C ASN A 129 -3.40 12.08 -22.51
N ASN A 130 -3.49 10.76 -22.31
CA ASN A 130 -4.72 9.98 -22.14
C ASN A 130 -4.95 9.44 -20.72
N ILE A 131 -4.25 9.98 -19.70
CA ILE A 131 -4.39 9.51 -18.31
C ILE A 131 -5.85 9.58 -17.83
N GLY A 132 -6.59 10.64 -18.17
CA GLY A 132 -7.99 10.78 -17.79
C GLY A 132 -8.89 9.66 -18.32
N LYS A 133 -8.62 9.15 -19.51
CA LYS A 133 -9.36 8.02 -20.10
C LYS A 133 -8.97 6.69 -19.44
N LEU A 134 -7.70 6.53 -19.05
CA LEU A 134 -7.21 5.33 -18.34
C LEU A 134 -7.70 5.29 -16.89
N LEU A 135 -7.74 6.43 -16.20
CA LEU A 135 -8.30 6.51 -14.84
C LEU A 135 -9.81 6.24 -14.84
N LYS A 136 -10.57 6.74 -15.84
CA LYS A 136 -11.99 6.41 -15.99
C LYS A 136 -12.23 4.93 -16.27
N LEU A 137 -11.30 4.22 -16.91
CA LEU A 137 -11.38 2.78 -17.20
C LEU A 137 -10.95 1.90 -16.01
N SER A 138 -10.16 2.41 -15.07
CA SER A 138 -9.69 1.64 -13.90
C SER A 138 -10.62 1.74 -12.68
N ILE A 139 -11.68 2.53 -12.76
CA ILE A 139 -12.67 2.73 -11.67
C ILE A 139 -13.92 1.84 -11.87
N PHE A 140 -14.00 1.02 -12.93
CA PHE A 140 -15.08 0.07 -13.18
C PHE A 140 -14.68 -1.37 -12.88
#